data_1f5474abb2142f6dac33eb3f043f216f
#
_entry.id   1f5474abb2142f6dac33eb3f043f216f
#
_cell.length_a   1.000
_cell.length_b   1.000
_cell.length_c   1.000
_cell.angle_alpha   90.00
_cell.angle_beta   90.00
_cell.angle_gamma   90.00
#
_symmetry.space_group_name_H-M   'P 1'
#
loop_
_entity.id
_entity.type
_entity.pdbx_description
1 polymer ?
#
loop_
_entity_poly.entity_id
_entity_poly.type
_entity_poly.pdbx_seq_one_letter_code
_entity_poly.pdbx_strand_id
1 'polypeptide(L)'
;MPRLDKRTAVRGLGEIALRVNDLEAMRAFYQEVIGLPLMSRTAHWAFFKIGDGYGGHTQVLALFDRSQSPVYCGLNHATSTIDHIAFEIDSADLPHEKERLEALGFQVATAEHAWVHWRSLYVTDPEGNEVELVCHDTHV
;
A
#
# COMPACT_ATOMS: atom_id res chain seq x y z
N MET A 1 1.31 31.62 -21.48
CA MET A 1 1.79 30.53 -20.64
C MET A 1 3.01 29.88 -21.26
N PRO A 2 4.09 29.69 -20.52
CA PRO A 2 5.20 28.93 -21.06
C PRO A 2 4.72 27.50 -21.38
N ARG A 3 5.19 26.97 -22.50
CA ARG A 3 4.90 25.61 -22.91
C ARG A 3 5.58 24.68 -21.92
N LEU A 4 4.80 23.92 -21.14
CA LEU A 4 5.36 22.91 -20.25
C LEU A 4 6.09 21.88 -21.12
N ASP A 5 7.36 21.65 -20.82
CA ASP A 5 8.10 20.56 -21.41
C ASP A 5 7.35 19.26 -21.09
N LYS A 6 7.12 18.41 -22.09
CA LYS A 6 6.45 17.12 -21.91
C LYS A 6 7.28 16.14 -21.04
N ARG A 7 8.52 16.49 -20.79
CA ARG A 7 9.44 15.67 -20.00
C ARG A 7 9.34 16.03 -18.53
N THR A 8 8.83 15.12 -17.71
CA THR A 8 8.86 15.26 -16.26
C THR A 8 10.19 14.74 -15.69
N ALA A 9 10.69 15.39 -14.64
CA ALA A 9 11.82 14.88 -13.86
C ALA A 9 11.42 13.70 -12.94
N VAL A 10 10.13 13.55 -12.64
CA VAL A 10 9.63 12.44 -11.81
C VAL A 10 9.78 11.12 -12.56
N ARG A 11 10.41 10.13 -11.92
CA ARG A 11 10.68 8.81 -12.48
C ARG A 11 9.88 7.68 -11.84
N GLY A 12 9.30 7.92 -10.68
CA GLY A 12 8.53 6.92 -9.97
C GLY A 12 8.14 7.40 -8.58
N LEU A 13 7.53 6.52 -7.82
CA LEU A 13 7.19 6.77 -6.42
C LEU A 13 8.39 6.39 -5.55
N GLY A 14 9.00 7.35 -4.86
CA GLY A 14 10.12 7.08 -3.96
C GLY A 14 9.64 6.52 -2.63
N GLU A 15 8.67 7.18 -2.01
CA GLU A 15 8.15 6.83 -0.69
C GLU A 15 6.71 7.27 -0.55
N ILE A 16 5.92 6.47 0.15
CA ILE A 16 4.65 6.87 0.72
C ILE A 16 4.71 6.62 2.22
N ALA A 17 4.27 7.60 3.02
CA ALA A 17 4.33 7.52 4.48
C ALA A 17 2.95 7.69 5.10
N LEU A 18 2.64 6.82 6.05
CA LEU A 18 1.38 6.83 6.79
C LEU A 18 1.62 7.23 8.24
N ARG A 19 0.68 7.99 8.79
CA ARG A 19 0.56 8.17 10.24
C ARG A 19 -0.13 6.95 10.82
N VAL A 20 0.41 6.39 11.90
CA VAL A 20 -0.20 5.23 12.56
C VAL A 20 -0.31 5.47 14.07
N ASN A 21 -1.30 4.84 14.71
CA ASN A 21 -1.48 4.89 16.16
C ASN A 21 -0.95 3.63 16.85
N ASP A 22 -1.00 2.49 16.17
CA ASP A 22 -0.46 1.22 16.66
C ASP A 22 0.60 0.73 15.67
N LEU A 23 1.83 1.18 15.86
CA LEU A 23 2.94 0.86 14.96
C LEU A 23 3.18 -0.65 14.89
N GLU A 24 3.07 -1.39 15.99
CA GLU A 24 3.35 -2.82 15.99
C GLU A 24 2.29 -3.62 15.23
N ALA A 25 1.00 -3.31 15.43
CA ALA A 25 -0.07 -3.96 14.69
C ALA A 25 0.04 -3.67 13.18
N MET A 26 0.35 -2.44 12.81
CA MET A 26 0.52 -2.03 11.43
C MET A 26 1.76 -2.63 10.80
N ARG A 27 2.88 -2.69 11.53
CA ARG A 27 4.10 -3.39 11.08
C ARG A 27 3.81 -4.86 10.81
N ALA A 28 3.16 -5.54 11.73
CA ALA A 28 2.82 -6.95 11.56
C ALA A 28 1.94 -7.18 10.33
N PHE A 29 0.97 -6.32 10.10
CA PHE A 29 0.10 -6.41 8.93
C PHE A 29 0.89 -6.27 7.62
N TYR A 30 1.67 -5.21 7.46
CA TYR A 30 2.38 -4.98 6.20
C TYR A 30 3.53 -5.97 5.98
N GLN A 31 4.19 -6.39 7.03
CA GLN A 31 5.27 -7.39 6.92
C GLN A 31 4.76 -8.81 6.73
N GLU A 32 3.79 -9.24 7.54
CA GLU A 32 3.39 -10.64 7.63
C GLU A 32 2.16 -10.96 6.77
N VAL A 33 1.21 -10.03 6.69
CA VAL A 33 -0.04 -10.24 5.93
C VAL A 33 0.15 -9.82 4.47
N ILE A 34 0.61 -8.61 4.21
CA ILE A 34 0.89 -8.14 2.84
C ILE A 34 2.18 -8.75 2.31
N GLY A 35 3.18 -8.95 3.17
CA GLY A 35 4.43 -9.61 2.81
C GLY A 35 5.53 -8.66 2.34
N LEU A 36 5.49 -7.39 2.71
CA LEU A 36 6.53 -6.43 2.35
C LEU A 36 7.79 -6.67 3.20
N PRO A 37 8.98 -6.77 2.58
CA PRO A 37 10.23 -6.90 3.32
C PRO A 37 10.48 -5.69 4.21
N LEU A 38 10.77 -5.92 5.49
CA LEU A 38 11.12 -4.87 6.43
C LEU A 38 12.56 -4.40 6.16
N MET A 39 12.75 -3.09 5.99
CA MET A 39 14.07 -2.47 5.75
C MET A 39 14.66 -1.90 7.03
N SER A 40 13.85 -1.21 7.83
CA SER A 40 14.28 -0.54 9.04
C SER A 40 13.14 -0.45 10.03
N ARG A 41 13.46 -0.57 11.31
CA ARG A 41 12.49 -0.47 12.39
C ARG A 41 13.13 0.20 13.59
N THR A 42 12.39 1.14 14.20
CA THR A 42 12.71 1.73 15.49
C THR A 42 11.45 1.73 16.37
N ALA A 43 11.53 2.33 17.56
CA ALA A 43 10.35 2.55 18.40
C ALA A 43 9.33 3.52 17.77
N HIS A 44 9.73 4.27 16.72
CA HIS A 44 8.95 5.37 16.15
C HIS A 44 8.55 5.19 14.70
N TRP A 45 9.16 4.26 13.99
CA TRP A 45 8.84 4.01 12.59
C TRP A 45 9.11 2.58 12.14
N ALA A 46 8.55 2.23 10.99
CA ALA A 46 8.90 1.04 10.23
C ALA A 46 8.94 1.40 8.73
N PHE A 47 9.97 0.95 8.02
CA PHE A 47 10.15 1.11 6.58
C PHE A 47 10.12 -0.23 5.89
N PHE A 48 9.37 -0.32 4.79
CA PHE A 48 9.23 -1.54 4.00
C PHE A 48 9.60 -1.29 2.55
N LYS A 49 10.25 -2.27 1.93
CA LYS A 49 10.48 -2.26 0.50
C LYS A 49 9.20 -2.66 -0.23
N ILE A 50 8.76 -1.81 -1.17
CA ILE A 50 7.70 -2.15 -2.13
C ILE A 50 8.34 -2.83 -3.35
N GLY A 51 9.35 -2.22 -3.92
CA GLY A 51 10.04 -2.70 -5.11
C GLY A 51 11.28 -1.87 -5.43
N ASP A 52 11.95 -2.24 -6.51
CA ASP A 52 13.07 -1.46 -7.01
C ASP A 52 12.55 -0.21 -7.72
N GLY A 53 13.14 0.92 -7.38
CA GLY A 53 12.87 2.20 -7.99
C GLY A 53 13.85 2.54 -9.10
N TYR A 54 13.80 3.78 -9.55
CA TYR A 54 14.67 4.28 -10.60
C TYR A 54 16.08 4.60 -10.06
N GLY A 55 17.10 4.25 -10.84
CA GLY A 55 18.48 4.69 -10.59
C GLY A 55 19.08 4.22 -9.26
N GLY A 56 18.73 3.02 -8.82
CA GLY A 56 19.21 2.45 -7.56
C GLY A 56 18.38 2.83 -6.34
N HIS A 57 17.29 3.58 -6.54
CA HIS A 57 16.33 3.89 -5.47
C HIS A 57 15.51 2.67 -5.11
N THR A 58 15.01 2.62 -3.87
CA THR A 58 14.03 1.65 -3.41
C THR A 58 12.70 2.36 -3.20
N GLN A 59 11.61 1.82 -3.75
CA GLN A 59 10.26 2.29 -3.46
C GLN A 59 9.86 1.81 -2.05
N VAL A 60 9.40 2.73 -1.22
CA VAL A 60 9.24 2.51 0.22
C VAL A 60 7.83 2.85 0.67
N LEU A 61 7.27 1.97 1.53
CA LEU A 61 6.17 2.31 2.43
C LEU A 61 6.77 2.57 3.80
N ALA A 62 6.48 3.73 4.38
CA ALA A 62 6.92 4.09 5.73
C ALA A 62 5.73 4.27 6.65
N LEU A 63 5.87 3.78 7.88
CA LEU A 63 4.89 3.97 8.94
C LEU A 63 5.54 4.81 10.04
N PHE A 64 4.90 5.91 10.42
CA PHE A 64 5.37 6.79 11.49
C PHE A 64 4.39 6.77 12.65
N ASP A 65 4.87 6.41 13.84
CA ASP A 65 4.07 6.43 15.06
C ASP A 65 3.67 7.87 15.41
N ARG A 66 2.38 8.11 15.44
CA ARG A 66 1.77 9.39 15.82
C ARG A 66 0.84 9.23 17.03
N SER A 67 0.96 8.13 17.76
CA SER A 67 0.13 7.87 18.94
C SER A 67 0.26 8.95 20.02
N GLN A 68 1.41 9.64 20.07
CA GLN A 68 1.65 10.75 21.00
C GLN A 68 1.38 12.14 20.39
N SER A 69 0.91 12.18 19.15
CA SER A 69 0.58 13.47 18.52
C SER A 69 -0.64 14.10 19.16
N PRO A 70 -0.61 15.41 19.49
CA PRO A 70 -1.78 16.10 20.02
C PRO A 70 -2.86 16.37 18.97
N VAL A 71 -2.55 16.17 17.67
CA VAL A 71 -3.46 16.53 16.57
C VAL A 71 -3.92 15.32 15.74
N TYR A 72 -3.14 14.24 15.69
CA TYR A 72 -3.55 13.03 14.96
C TYR A 72 -4.43 12.14 15.83
N CYS A 73 -5.68 11.94 15.41
CA CYS A 73 -6.69 11.19 16.15
C CYS A 73 -7.05 9.85 15.50
N GLY A 74 -6.24 9.37 14.56
CA GLY A 74 -6.52 8.16 13.78
C GLY A 74 -7.20 8.45 12.44
N LEU A 75 -7.42 7.39 11.67
CA LEU A 75 -8.07 7.47 10.36
C LEU A 75 -9.55 7.87 10.53
N ASN A 76 -9.97 8.84 9.74
CA ASN A 76 -11.37 9.21 9.57
C ASN A 76 -11.69 9.24 8.08
N HIS A 77 -12.51 8.33 7.59
CA HIS A 77 -12.84 8.19 6.17
C HIS A 77 -13.49 9.44 5.56
N ALA A 78 -14.12 10.28 6.39
CA ALA A 78 -14.73 11.52 5.91
C ALA A 78 -13.70 12.63 5.65
N THR A 79 -12.52 12.59 6.29
CA THR A 79 -11.53 13.67 6.25
C THR A 79 -10.14 13.26 5.82
N SER A 80 -9.83 11.96 5.83
CA SER A 80 -8.53 11.45 5.39
C SER A 80 -8.40 11.52 3.88
N THR A 81 -7.22 11.91 3.40
CA THR A 81 -6.97 12.11 1.97
C THR A 81 -6.63 10.82 1.22
N ILE A 82 -6.12 9.81 1.91
CA ILE A 82 -5.83 8.49 1.31
C ILE A 82 -7.15 7.71 1.23
N ASP A 83 -7.58 7.40 0.01
CA ASP A 83 -8.70 6.50 -0.25
C ASP A 83 -8.28 5.05 -0.06
N HIS A 84 -7.22 4.64 -0.76
CA HIS A 84 -6.63 3.31 -0.67
C HIS A 84 -5.18 3.33 -1.16
N ILE A 85 -4.46 2.25 -0.89
CA ILE A 85 -3.10 2.03 -1.39
C ILE A 85 -3.13 0.76 -2.23
N ALA A 86 -2.59 0.81 -3.45
CA ALA A 86 -2.54 -0.33 -4.36
C ALA A 86 -1.10 -0.80 -4.55
N PHE A 87 -0.86 -2.09 -4.34
CA PHE A 87 0.41 -2.76 -4.63
C PHE A 87 0.24 -3.67 -5.84
N GLU A 88 1.23 -3.68 -6.71
CA GLU A 88 1.23 -4.53 -7.89
C GLU A 88 1.61 -5.97 -7.55
N ILE A 89 0.89 -6.93 -8.12
CA ILE A 89 1.21 -8.36 -8.07
C ILE A 89 1.08 -8.97 -9.46
N ASP A 90 1.65 -10.14 -9.66
CA ASP A 90 1.42 -10.91 -10.88
C ASP A 90 -0.01 -11.46 -10.91
N SER A 91 -0.60 -11.52 -12.10
CA SER A 91 -1.96 -12.04 -12.28
C SER A 91 -2.10 -13.49 -11.82
N ALA A 92 -1.05 -14.29 -11.97
CA ALA A 92 -1.00 -15.67 -11.51
C ALA A 92 -1.11 -15.79 -9.98
N ASP A 93 -0.66 -14.78 -9.25
CA ASP A 93 -0.67 -14.79 -7.78
C ASP A 93 -2.01 -14.35 -7.18
N LEU A 94 -2.87 -13.67 -7.93
CA LEU A 94 -4.11 -13.11 -7.41
C LEU A 94 -5.03 -14.15 -6.75
N PRO A 95 -5.32 -15.32 -7.38
CA PRO A 95 -6.15 -16.33 -6.74
C PRO A 95 -5.53 -16.89 -5.46
N HIS A 96 -4.22 -17.08 -5.44
CA HIS A 96 -3.49 -17.59 -4.27
C HIS A 96 -3.51 -16.60 -3.12
N GLU A 97 -3.34 -15.31 -3.40
CA GLU A 97 -3.41 -14.26 -2.39
C GLU A 97 -4.82 -14.13 -1.81
N LYS A 98 -5.86 -14.23 -2.65
CA LYS A 98 -7.24 -14.23 -2.18
C LYS A 98 -7.48 -15.37 -1.19
N GLU A 99 -7.11 -16.59 -1.57
CA GLU A 99 -7.27 -17.77 -0.73
C GLU A 99 -6.49 -17.66 0.58
N ARG A 100 -5.24 -17.19 0.50
CA ARG A 100 -4.38 -17.00 1.66
C ARG A 100 -4.94 -15.98 2.65
N LEU A 101 -5.40 -14.83 2.16
CA LEU A 101 -5.97 -13.78 2.99
C LEU A 101 -7.30 -14.21 3.63
N GLU A 102 -8.16 -14.91 2.89
CA GLU A 102 -9.39 -15.47 3.45
C GLU A 102 -9.10 -16.52 4.53
N ALA A 103 -8.08 -17.37 4.33
CA ALA A 103 -7.66 -18.35 5.32
C ALA A 103 -7.12 -17.70 6.61
N LEU A 104 -6.54 -16.49 6.51
CA LEU A 104 -6.13 -15.68 7.67
C LEU A 104 -7.30 -14.95 8.35
N GLY A 105 -8.51 -15.06 7.82
CA GLY A 105 -9.70 -14.46 8.40
C GLY A 105 -10.07 -13.09 7.86
N PHE A 106 -9.41 -12.60 6.82
CA PHE A 106 -9.74 -11.32 6.20
C PHE A 106 -10.96 -11.44 5.29
N GLN A 107 -11.81 -10.41 5.30
CA GLN A 107 -12.79 -10.22 4.25
C GLN A 107 -12.09 -9.68 3.02
N VAL A 108 -12.23 -10.37 1.89
CA VAL A 108 -11.61 -10.00 0.63
C VAL A 108 -12.70 -9.62 -0.37
N ALA A 109 -12.68 -8.37 -0.82
CA ALA A 109 -13.47 -7.91 -1.94
C ALA A 109 -12.65 -8.01 -3.23
N THR A 110 -13.30 -8.20 -4.36
CA THR A 110 -12.64 -8.27 -5.67
C THR A 110 -13.29 -7.30 -6.64
N ALA A 111 -12.52 -6.83 -7.62
CA ALA A 111 -13.01 -5.98 -8.69
C ALA A 111 -12.24 -6.22 -10.00
N GLU A 112 -12.89 -5.90 -11.10
CA GLU A 112 -12.29 -5.86 -12.42
C GLU A 112 -12.43 -4.46 -13.01
N HIS A 113 -11.35 -3.95 -13.61
CA HIS A 113 -11.28 -2.63 -14.23
C HIS A 113 -10.93 -2.80 -15.71
N ALA A 114 -11.93 -3.13 -16.52
CA ALA A 114 -11.72 -3.49 -17.93
C ALA A 114 -11.07 -2.39 -18.76
N TRP A 115 -11.29 -1.12 -18.42
CA TRP A 115 -10.74 0.01 -19.16
C TRP A 115 -9.21 0.12 -19.11
N VAL A 116 -8.58 -0.51 -18.10
CA VAL A 116 -7.11 -0.58 -17.92
C VAL A 116 -6.59 -2.01 -17.88
N HIS A 117 -7.45 -3.01 -18.05
CA HIS A 117 -7.10 -4.42 -17.93
C HIS A 117 -6.55 -4.78 -16.56
N TRP A 118 -7.19 -4.29 -15.48
CA TRP A 118 -6.79 -4.60 -14.12
C TRP A 118 -7.79 -5.51 -13.43
N ARG A 119 -7.25 -6.38 -12.61
CA ARG A 119 -8.00 -7.20 -11.65
C ARG A 119 -7.44 -6.96 -10.27
N SER A 120 -8.31 -6.80 -9.29
CA SER A 120 -7.93 -6.36 -7.95
C SER A 120 -8.60 -7.17 -6.86
N LEU A 121 -7.93 -7.22 -5.71
CA LEU A 121 -8.54 -7.60 -4.44
C LEU A 121 -8.26 -6.52 -3.39
N TYR A 122 -9.11 -6.46 -2.37
CA TYR A 122 -9.08 -5.44 -1.33
C TYR A 122 -9.17 -6.07 0.04
N VAL A 123 -8.33 -5.62 0.95
CA VAL A 123 -8.39 -5.91 2.39
C VAL A 123 -8.22 -4.63 3.18
N THR A 124 -8.56 -4.65 4.48
CA THR A 124 -8.44 -3.49 5.36
C THR A 124 -7.32 -3.74 6.37
N ASP A 125 -6.44 -2.76 6.56
CA ASP A 125 -5.40 -2.85 7.58
C ASP A 125 -5.96 -2.61 8.99
N PRO A 126 -5.17 -2.83 10.08
CA PRO A 126 -5.68 -2.72 11.44
C PRO A 126 -6.21 -1.33 11.83
N GLU A 127 -5.80 -0.27 11.13
CA GLU A 127 -6.27 1.09 11.42
C GLU A 127 -7.33 1.59 10.44
N GLY A 128 -7.80 0.73 9.52
CA GLY A 128 -8.91 1.03 8.62
C GLY A 128 -8.53 1.51 7.24
N ASN A 129 -7.24 1.52 6.86
CA ASN A 129 -6.87 1.82 5.49
C ASN A 129 -7.26 0.67 4.56
N GLU A 130 -7.84 1.01 3.42
CA GLU A 130 -8.08 0.03 2.36
C GLU A 130 -6.80 -0.24 1.59
N VAL A 131 -6.47 -1.52 1.44
CA VAL A 131 -5.28 -1.99 0.73
C VAL A 131 -5.72 -2.84 -0.45
N GLU A 132 -5.26 -2.46 -1.63
CA GLU A 132 -5.53 -3.16 -2.89
C GLU A 132 -4.30 -3.94 -3.33
N LEU A 133 -4.49 -5.18 -3.75
CA LEU A 133 -3.51 -5.90 -4.58
C LEU A 133 -4.07 -5.92 -6.00
N VAL A 134 -3.31 -5.39 -6.94
CA VAL A 134 -3.75 -5.18 -8.32
C VAL A 134 -2.80 -5.85 -9.31
N CYS A 135 -3.35 -6.51 -10.32
CA CYS A 135 -2.56 -7.07 -11.41
C CYS A 135 -3.07 -6.59 -12.77
N HIS A 136 -2.18 -6.57 -13.75
CA HIS A 136 -2.54 -6.39 -15.14
C HIS A 136 -2.97 -7.74 -15.71
N ASP A 137 -4.15 -7.80 -16.31
CA ASP A 137 -4.70 -9.03 -16.90
C ASP A 137 -5.42 -8.68 -18.20
N THR A 138 -4.83 -9.08 -19.32
CA THR A 138 -5.37 -8.79 -20.65
C THR A 138 -6.67 -9.52 -20.98
N HIS A 139 -7.10 -10.47 -20.13
CA HIS A 139 -8.36 -11.17 -20.27
C HIS A 139 -9.56 -10.43 -19.63
N VAL A 140 -9.28 -9.30 -18.99
CA VAL A 140 -10.30 -8.43 -18.37
C VAL A 140 -10.54 -7.19 -19.21
#